data_1e412307eb538182cfd41db97d8a592f
#
_entry.id   1e412307eb538182cfd41db97d8a592f
#
_cell.length_a   1.000
_cell.length_b   1.000
_cell.length_c   1.000
_cell.angle_alpha   90.00
_cell.angle_beta   90.00
_cell.angle_gamma   90.00
#
_symmetry.space_group_name_H-M   'P 1'
#
loop_
_entity.id
_entity.type
_entity.pdbx_description
1 polymer ?
#
loop_
_entity_poly.entity_id
_entity_poly.type
_entity_poly.pdbx_seq_one_letter_code
_entity_poly.pdbx_strand_id
1 'polypeptide(L)'
;MKAAHLLDTSALMAHLLQENGSDTVDRCLSVEGGRSAISVISWVEFQLFLTRSDYSKSDVSKIIGFYRDALGAPLPIDDSVGHAAVSLRTQSPTRIHPTDLLIAACAMAHGLKLVYRDKHNEGIPEKALPQIRLPLNSP
;
A
#
# COMPACT_ATOMS: atom_id res chain seq x y z
N MET A 1 15.75 -9.93 -4.53
CA MET A 1 15.96 -8.55 -4.08
C MET A 1 14.95 -8.19 -3.00
N LYS A 2 15.39 -7.59 -1.93
CA LYS A 2 14.52 -7.24 -0.80
C LYS A 2 13.63 -6.06 -1.18
N ALA A 3 12.35 -6.09 -0.77
CA ALA A 3 11.43 -4.98 -1.01
C ALA A 3 11.87 -3.73 -0.22
N ALA A 4 11.65 -2.55 -0.79
CA ALA A 4 11.99 -1.25 -0.18
C ALA A 4 10.73 -0.48 0.23
N HIS A 5 9.61 -0.74 -0.42
CA HIS A 5 8.36 0.00 -0.24
C HIS A 5 7.19 -0.94 0.00
N LEU A 6 6.21 -0.47 0.76
CA LEU A 6 4.90 -1.10 0.83
C LEU A 6 3.88 -0.13 0.25
N LEU A 7 3.17 -0.58 -0.78
CA LEU A 7 2.09 0.22 -1.36
C LEU A 7 0.81 -0.02 -0.58
N ASP A 8 0.15 1.04 -0.12
CA ASP A 8 -1.19 0.85 0.42
C ASP A 8 -2.21 0.79 -0.72
N THR A 9 -3.47 0.56 -0.39
CA THR A 9 -4.52 0.43 -1.39
C THR A 9 -4.65 1.69 -2.25
N SER A 10 -4.55 2.88 -1.64
CA SER A 10 -4.69 4.13 -2.38
C SER A 10 -3.57 4.35 -3.39
N ALA A 11 -2.34 3.92 -3.07
CA ALA A 11 -1.22 4.00 -4.00
C ALA A 11 -1.41 3.06 -5.19
N LEU A 12 -1.84 1.83 -4.92
CA LEU A 12 -2.09 0.86 -5.98
C LEU A 12 -3.21 1.33 -6.92
N MET A 13 -4.27 1.90 -6.33
CA MET A 13 -5.39 2.46 -7.10
C MET A 13 -4.94 3.64 -7.97
N ALA A 14 -4.09 4.52 -7.44
CA ALA A 14 -3.56 5.63 -8.21
C ALA A 14 -2.82 5.15 -9.46
N HIS A 15 -2.06 4.06 -9.33
CA HIS A 15 -1.34 3.47 -10.45
C HIS A 15 -2.30 2.84 -11.48
N LEU A 16 -3.23 2.02 -11.00
CA LEU A 16 -4.21 1.36 -11.90
C LEU A 16 -5.00 2.38 -12.70
N LEU A 17 -5.48 3.42 -12.04
CA LEU A 17 -6.36 4.42 -12.66
C LEU A 17 -5.61 5.57 -13.33
N GLN A 18 -4.28 5.53 -13.33
CA GLN A 18 -3.41 6.55 -13.91
C GLN A 18 -3.73 7.96 -13.39
N GLU A 19 -3.91 8.03 -12.08
CA GLU A 19 -4.19 9.28 -11.37
C GLU A 19 -2.90 9.95 -10.89
N ASN A 20 -3.03 11.09 -10.22
CA ASN A 20 -1.88 11.81 -9.66
C ASN A 20 -1.05 10.91 -8.76
N GLY A 21 0.25 10.89 -8.97
CA GLY A 21 1.15 10.01 -8.22
C GLY A 21 1.47 8.70 -8.92
N SER A 22 0.80 8.36 -10.03
CA SER A 22 1.04 7.09 -10.73
C SER A 22 2.49 6.93 -11.19
N ASP A 23 3.16 8.01 -11.57
CA ASP A 23 4.56 7.97 -11.99
C ASP A 23 5.47 7.55 -10.83
N THR A 24 5.20 8.03 -9.64
CA THR A 24 5.96 7.65 -8.45
C THR A 24 5.77 6.17 -8.13
N VAL A 25 4.52 5.68 -8.21
CA VAL A 25 4.23 4.26 -7.98
C VAL A 25 4.88 3.40 -9.05
N ASP A 26 4.85 3.86 -10.30
CA ASP A 26 5.48 3.14 -11.40
C ASP A 26 6.98 2.94 -11.14
N ARG A 27 7.67 3.98 -10.65
CA ARG A 27 9.07 3.87 -10.25
C ARG A 27 9.26 2.90 -9.08
N CYS A 28 8.34 2.90 -8.12
CA CYS A 28 8.39 1.95 -6.99
C CYS A 28 8.21 0.49 -7.45
N LEU A 29 7.47 0.27 -8.52
CA LEU A 29 7.26 -1.06 -9.10
C LEU A 29 8.42 -1.52 -9.96
N SER A 30 9.28 -0.60 -10.41
CA SER A 30 10.42 -0.94 -11.24
C SER A 30 11.56 -1.54 -10.41
N VAL A 31 12.40 -2.34 -11.06
CA VAL A 31 13.59 -2.91 -10.42
C VAL A 31 14.55 -1.81 -9.97
N GLU A 32 14.66 -0.74 -10.76
CA GLU A 32 15.56 0.39 -10.48
C GLU A 32 15.10 1.19 -9.25
N GLY A 33 13.79 1.32 -9.04
CA GLY A 33 13.22 2.02 -7.89
C GLY A 33 13.18 1.21 -6.61
N GLY A 34 13.65 -0.04 -6.66
CA GLY A 34 13.52 -1.00 -5.58
C GLY A 34 12.22 -1.78 -5.69
N ARG A 35 12.19 -2.96 -5.10
CA ARG A 35 10.99 -3.79 -5.09
C ARG A 35 9.95 -3.22 -4.14
N SER A 36 8.71 -3.34 -4.54
CA SER A 36 7.57 -3.00 -3.68
C SER A 36 6.86 -4.26 -3.25
N ALA A 37 6.22 -4.18 -2.08
CA ALA A 37 5.38 -5.23 -1.53
C ALA A 37 3.97 -4.67 -1.29
N ILE A 38 3.04 -5.56 -0.99
CA ILE A 38 1.67 -5.20 -0.65
C ILE A 38 1.22 -6.08 0.52
N SER A 39 0.42 -5.53 1.42
CA SER A 39 -0.19 -6.33 2.49
C SER A 39 -1.34 -7.16 1.95
N VAL A 40 -1.67 -8.25 2.64
CA VAL A 40 -2.84 -9.06 2.29
C VAL A 40 -4.13 -8.22 2.37
N ILE A 41 -4.19 -7.24 3.26
CA ILE A 41 -5.35 -6.36 3.38
C ILE A 41 -5.55 -5.55 2.09
N SER A 42 -4.50 -4.86 1.64
CA SER A 42 -4.58 -4.07 0.41
C SER A 42 -4.84 -4.94 -0.81
N TRP A 43 -4.28 -6.14 -0.83
CA TRP A 43 -4.50 -7.08 -1.92
C TRP A 43 -5.98 -7.50 -2.00
N VAL A 44 -6.61 -7.75 -0.87
CA VAL A 44 -8.04 -8.05 -0.82
C VAL A 44 -8.88 -6.86 -1.26
N GLU A 45 -8.58 -5.68 -0.73
CA GLU A 45 -9.32 -4.46 -1.11
C GLU A 45 -9.23 -4.18 -2.61
N PHE A 46 -8.04 -4.36 -3.18
CA PHE A 46 -7.81 -4.18 -4.61
C PHE A 46 -8.64 -5.15 -5.46
N GLN A 47 -8.63 -6.42 -5.09
CA GLN A 47 -9.42 -7.44 -5.80
C GLN A 47 -10.92 -7.18 -5.70
N LEU A 48 -11.39 -6.76 -4.52
CA LEU A 48 -12.80 -6.40 -4.35
C LEU A 48 -13.18 -5.21 -5.23
N PHE A 49 -12.31 -4.22 -5.35
CA PHE A 49 -12.54 -3.12 -6.27
C PHE A 49 -12.68 -3.62 -7.72
N LEU A 50 -11.78 -4.49 -8.15
CA LEU A 50 -11.83 -5.03 -9.51
C LEU A 50 -13.11 -5.82 -9.80
N THR A 51 -13.60 -6.60 -8.83
CA THR A 51 -14.84 -7.38 -9.00
C THR A 51 -16.08 -6.51 -9.06
N ARG A 52 -16.03 -5.30 -8.49
CA ARG A 52 -17.16 -4.36 -8.49
C ARG A 52 -17.10 -3.34 -9.64
N SER A 53 -16.01 -3.37 -10.39
CA SER A 53 -15.80 -2.47 -11.52
C SER A 53 -16.38 -3.05 -12.79
N ASP A 54 -16.37 -2.26 -13.87
CA ASP A 54 -16.89 -2.67 -15.18
C ASP A 54 -15.86 -3.46 -16.01
N TYR A 55 -14.73 -3.83 -15.44
CA TYR A 55 -13.74 -4.64 -16.16
C TYR A 55 -14.30 -6.02 -16.48
N SER A 56 -13.99 -6.53 -17.67
CA SER A 56 -14.31 -7.91 -18.01
C SER A 56 -13.53 -8.89 -17.12
N LYS A 57 -14.01 -10.13 -17.01
CA LYS A 57 -13.27 -11.17 -16.27
C LYS A 57 -11.87 -11.38 -16.82
N SER A 58 -11.71 -11.29 -18.14
CA SER A 58 -10.40 -11.41 -18.79
C SER A 58 -9.47 -10.27 -18.37
N ASP A 59 -9.98 -9.04 -18.35
CA ASP A 59 -9.19 -7.88 -17.95
C ASP A 59 -8.83 -7.93 -16.47
N VAL A 60 -9.76 -8.32 -15.61
CA VAL A 60 -9.49 -8.50 -14.18
C VAL A 60 -8.35 -9.50 -13.97
N SER A 61 -8.40 -10.63 -14.67
CA SER A 61 -7.36 -11.66 -14.58
C SER A 61 -5.99 -11.12 -15.00
N LYS A 62 -5.95 -10.34 -16.08
CA LYS A 62 -4.69 -9.72 -16.55
C LYS A 62 -4.14 -8.70 -15.57
N ILE A 63 -5.02 -7.87 -15.01
CA ILE A 63 -4.63 -6.85 -14.03
C ILE A 63 -4.07 -7.53 -12.78
N ILE A 64 -4.75 -8.53 -12.25
CA ILE A 64 -4.29 -9.29 -11.08
C ILE A 64 -2.93 -9.93 -11.37
N GLY A 65 -2.78 -10.56 -12.54
CA GLY A 65 -1.51 -11.18 -12.93
C GLY A 65 -0.37 -10.19 -12.99
N PHE A 66 -0.60 -9.02 -13.58
CA PHE A 66 0.41 -7.97 -13.67
C PHE A 66 0.92 -7.54 -12.27
N TYR A 67 0.01 -7.21 -11.37
CA TYR A 67 0.42 -6.75 -10.04
C TYR A 67 0.97 -7.88 -9.18
N ARG A 68 0.46 -9.10 -9.34
CA ARG A 68 1.01 -10.26 -8.63
C ARG A 68 2.47 -10.50 -9.02
N ASP A 69 2.78 -10.38 -10.30
CA ASP A 69 4.15 -10.53 -10.78
C ASP A 69 5.05 -9.40 -10.28
N ALA A 70 4.53 -8.17 -10.27
CA ALA A 70 5.31 -7.02 -9.85
C ALA A 70 5.55 -6.99 -8.33
N LEU A 71 4.57 -7.41 -7.53
CA LEU A 71 4.59 -7.26 -6.07
C LEU A 71 4.94 -8.55 -5.32
N GLY A 72 4.81 -9.70 -5.97
CA GLY A 72 5.00 -10.98 -5.31
C GLY A 72 3.85 -11.36 -4.39
N ALA A 73 4.06 -12.35 -3.53
CA ALA A 73 3.06 -12.79 -2.58
C ALA A 73 2.75 -11.70 -1.56
N PRO A 74 1.45 -11.44 -1.26
CA PRO A 74 1.10 -10.44 -0.26
C PRO A 74 1.67 -10.78 1.11
N LEU A 75 2.08 -9.75 1.86
CA LEU A 75 2.60 -9.92 3.20
C LEU A 75 1.45 -10.18 4.18
N PRO A 76 1.57 -11.19 5.04
CA PRO A 76 0.51 -11.53 5.99
C PRO A 76 0.41 -10.50 7.12
N ILE A 77 -0.76 -10.45 7.74
CA ILE A 77 -0.99 -9.69 8.97
C ILE A 77 -0.84 -10.68 10.12
N ASP A 78 0.36 -10.83 10.59
CA ASP A 78 0.71 -11.78 11.64
C ASP A 78 0.94 -11.09 13.00
N ASP A 79 1.45 -11.83 13.98
CA ASP A 79 1.67 -11.32 15.32
C ASP A 79 2.69 -10.16 15.33
N SER A 80 3.73 -10.21 14.52
CA SER A 80 4.71 -9.13 14.45
C SER A 80 4.09 -7.84 13.91
N VAL A 81 3.18 -7.94 12.96
CA VAL A 81 2.41 -6.79 12.47
C VAL A 81 1.50 -6.26 13.58
N GLY A 82 0.89 -7.16 14.36
CA GLY A 82 0.07 -6.76 15.51
C GLY A 82 0.86 -5.95 16.52
N HIS A 83 2.06 -6.38 16.87
CA HIS A 83 2.95 -5.63 17.77
C HIS A 83 3.30 -4.26 17.19
N ALA A 84 3.63 -4.21 15.92
CA ALA A 84 3.94 -2.95 15.24
C ALA A 84 2.73 -2.01 15.25
N ALA A 85 1.52 -2.54 15.09
CA ALA A 85 0.30 -1.74 15.12
C ALA A 85 0.09 -1.07 16.48
N VAL A 86 0.31 -1.78 17.56
CA VAL A 86 0.21 -1.21 18.92
C VAL A 86 1.23 -0.10 19.09
N SER A 87 2.49 -0.35 18.72
CA SER A 87 3.55 0.64 18.80
C SER A 87 3.23 1.89 17.98
N LEU A 88 2.77 1.70 16.74
CA LEU A 88 2.45 2.80 15.84
C LEU A 88 1.27 3.63 16.37
N ARG A 89 0.24 2.95 16.90
CA ARG A 89 -0.92 3.63 17.47
C ARG A 89 -0.54 4.48 18.68
N THR A 90 0.34 3.98 19.54
CA THR A 90 0.77 4.72 20.73
C THR A 90 1.63 5.92 20.39
N GLN A 91 2.33 5.90 19.26
CA GLN A 91 3.17 7.01 18.80
C GLN A 91 2.40 8.04 17.97
N SER A 92 1.18 7.73 17.56
CA SER A 92 0.40 8.60 16.67
C SER A 92 -0.48 9.55 17.49
N PRO A 93 -0.41 10.87 17.23
CA PRO A 93 -1.19 11.85 17.99
C PRO A 93 -2.68 11.81 17.67
N THR A 94 -3.05 11.30 16.48
CA THR A 94 -4.44 11.21 16.04
C THR A 94 -4.81 9.75 15.83
N ARG A 95 -6.11 9.48 15.91
CA ARG A 95 -6.62 8.13 15.68
C ARG A 95 -6.52 7.77 14.20
N ILE A 96 -5.95 6.61 13.92
CA ILE A 96 -5.85 6.04 12.58
C ILE A 96 -6.90 4.94 12.47
N HIS A 97 -7.60 4.88 11.35
CA HIS A 97 -8.58 3.83 11.09
C HIS A 97 -7.89 2.45 11.21
N PRO A 98 -8.53 1.45 11.85
CA PRO A 98 -7.86 0.16 12.11
C PRO A 98 -7.26 -0.52 10.88
N THR A 99 -7.94 -0.49 9.73
CA THR A 99 -7.43 -1.10 8.51
C THR A 99 -6.17 -0.38 8.03
N ASP A 100 -6.19 0.95 8.02
CA ASP A 100 -5.02 1.75 7.62
C ASP A 100 -3.87 1.57 8.60
N LEU A 101 -4.18 1.45 9.89
CA LEU A 101 -3.19 1.17 10.93
C LEU A 101 -2.48 -0.16 10.68
N LEU A 102 -3.22 -1.21 10.34
CA LEU A 102 -2.64 -2.54 10.09
C LEU A 102 -1.79 -2.54 8.83
N ILE A 103 -2.20 -1.84 7.79
CA ILE A 103 -1.39 -1.71 6.56
C ILE A 103 -0.08 -0.99 6.88
N ALA A 104 -0.15 0.14 7.60
CA ALA A 104 1.04 0.88 8.00
C ALA A 104 1.95 0.04 8.91
N ALA A 105 1.35 -0.70 9.84
CA ALA A 105 2.09 -1.60 10.74
C ALA A 105 2.80 -2.71 9.97
N CYS A 106 2.21 -3.18 8.88
CA CYS A 106 2.86 -4.17 8.01
C CYS A 106 4.15 -3.60 7.42
N ALA A 107 4.12 -2.34 6.97
CA ALA A 107 5.33 -1.67 6.50
C ALA A 107 6.37 -1.54 7.60
N MET A 108 5.94 -1.13 8.80
CA MET A 108 6.84 -0.97 9.94
C MET A 108 7.50 -2.29 10.34
N ALA A 109 6.73 -3.36 10.43
CA ALA A 109 7.23 -4.68 10.82
C ALA A 109 8.27 -5.22 9.84
N HIS A 110 8.15 -4.88 8.57
CA HIS A 110 9.06 -5.36 7.52
C HIS A 110 10.14 -4.34 7.14
N GLY A 111 10.22 -3.20 7.84
CA GLY A 111 11.23 -2.18 7.55
C GLY A 111 11.05 -1.52 6.20
N LEU A 112 9.81 -1.39 5.73
CA LEU A 112 9.49 -0.83 4.43
C LEU A 112 8.97 0.59 4.56
N LYS A 113 9.21 1.39 3.52
CA LYS A 113 8.66 2.74 3.43
C LYS A 113 7.22 2.66 2.92
N LEU A 114 6.28 3.28 3.63
CA LEU A 114 4.87 3.28 3.24
C LEU A 114 4.64 4.28 2.11
N VAL A 115 4.00 3.85 1.04
CA VAL A 115 3.58 4.72 -0.07
C VAL A 115 2.05 4.81 -0.06
N TYR A 116 1.53 6.02 0.08
CA TYR A 116 0.08 6.23 0.20
C TYR A 116 -0.33 7.56 -0.43
N ARG A 117 -1.63 7.67 -0.72
CA ARG A 117 -2.23 8.92 -1.18
C ARG A 117 -3.38 9.38 -0.25
N ASP A 118 -3.98 8.44 0.46
CA ASP A 118 -5.16 8.69 1.27
C ASP A 118 -4.85 9.59 2.47
N LYS A 119 -5.74 10.57 2.74
CA LYS A 119 -5.63 11.49 3.88
C LYS A 119 -5.63 10.76 5.23
N HIS A 120 -6.22 9.58 5.29
CA HIS A 120 -6.32 8.82 6.54
C HIS A 120 -4.97 8.45 7.13
N ASN A 121 -3.91 8.46 6.33
CA ASN A 121 -2.56 8.13 6.79
C ASN A 121 -1.74 9.35 7.22
N GLU A 122 -2.29 10.56 7.13
CA GLU A 122 -1.55 11.78 7.46
C GLU A 122 -1.15 11.88 8.93
N GLY A 123 -1.86 11.17 9.81
CA GLY A 123 -1.56 11.18 11.23
C GLY A 123 -0.39 10.29 11.64
N ILE A 124 0.19 9.53 10.71
CA ILE A 124 1.31 8.61 11.03
C ILE A 124 2.62 9.42 11.07
N PRO A 125 3.32 9.46 12.23
CA PRO A 125 4.57 10.22 12.32
C PRO A 125 5.68 9.60 11.46
N GLU A 126 6.40 10.43 10.70
CA GLU A 126 7.53 9.95 9.89
C GLU A 126 8.65 9.34 10.73
N LYS A 127 8.81 9.78 11.96
CA LYS A 127 9.78 9.20 12.89
C LYS A 127 9.47 7.73 13.20
N ALA A 128 8.18 7.38 13.22
CA ALA A 128 7.75 6.01 13.50
C ALA A 128 7.78 5.16 12.23
N LEU A 129 7.49 5.76 11.08
CA LEU A 129 7.41 5.03 9.81
C LEU A 129 7.76 5.95 8.65
N PRO A 130 8.89 5.70 7.95
CA PRO A 130 9.21 6.43 6.72
C PRO A 130 8.11 6.28 5.68
N GLN A 131 7.78 7.37 4.98
CA GLN A 131 6.61 7.44 4.10
C GLN A 131 6.90 8.23 2.83
N ILE A 132 6.20 7.86 1.77
CA ILE A 132 6.07 8.67 0.56
C ILE A 132 4.58 8.98 0.41
N ARG A 133 4.24 10.26 0.49
CA ARG A 133 2.87 10.72 0.29
C ARG A 133 2.69 11.14 -1.18
N LEU A 134 1.75 10.50 -1.85
CA LEU A 134 1.43 10.84 -3.23
C LEU A 134 0.52 12.06 -3.26
N PRO A 135 0.59 12.88 -4.33
CA PRO A 135 -0.31 14.03 -4.46
C PRO A 135 -1.76 13.58 -4.57
N LEU A 136 -2.66 14.35 -3.95
CA LEU A 136 -4.10 14.11 -4.06
C LEU A 136 -4.56 14.46 -5.48
N ASN A 137 -5.65 13.85 -5.91
CA ASN A 137 -6.26 14.21 -7.18
C ASN A 137 -6.76 15.66 -7.10
N SER A 138 -6.63 16.38 -8.23
CA SER A 138 -7.20 17.72 -8.35
C SER A 138 -8.72 17.65 -8.21
N PRO A 139 -9.34 18.65 -7.52
CA PRO A 139 -10.78 18.68 -7.39
C PRO A 139 -11.47 18.90 -8.74
#